data_0ce5afea2295dff69978d6b01eb61ead
#
_entry.id   0ce5afea2295dff69978d6b01eb61ead
#
_cell.length_a   1.000
_cell.length_b   1.000
_cell.length_c   1.000
_cell.angle_alpha   90.00
_cell.angle_beta   90.00
_cell.angle_gamma   90.00
#
_symmetry.space_group_name_H-M   'P 1'
#
loop_
_entity.id
_entity.type
_entity.pdbx_description
1 polymer ?
#
loop_
_entity_poly.entity_id
_entity_poly.type
_entity_poly.pdbx_seq_one_letter_code
_entity_poly.pdbx_strand_id
1 'polypeptide(L)'
;MNAAEVVVLCARTRLEDAYLTRVLDQETQDGRLANEEARANQHNVRKGYVQKHEAAGSVLNWTARQVYIALGFLLLGAAEIGVDACPIEGFDCKAVDTELGLEAKGLASLVLVALGSKSGADFNAALPKSRLPESVVITEL
;
A
#
# COMPACT_ATOMS: atom_id res chain seq x y z
N MET A 1 -23.19 0.66 0.63
CA MET A 1 -22.10 1.65 0.78
C MET A 1 -22.26 2.65 -0.36
N ASN A 2 -22.43 3.93 -0.07
CA ASN A 2 -22.63 4.98 -1.09
C ASN A 2 -21.35 5.82 -1.21
N ALA A 3 -20.23 5.17 -1.47
CA ALA A 3 -18.97 5.85 -1.76
C ALA A 3 -19.00 6.39 -3.19
N ALA A 4 -18.38 7.56 -3.42
CA ALA A 4 -18.18 8.09 -4.77
C ALA A 4 -17.17 7.24 -5.55
N GLU A 5 -16.09 6.84 -4.85
CA GLU A 5 -15.02 6.03 -5.39
C GLU A 5 -14.59 4.96 -4.40
N VAL A 6 -14.08 3.84 -4.91
CA VAL A 6 -13.44 2.81 -4.10
C VAL A 6 -12.06 2.51 -4.67
N VAL A 7 -11.04 2.74 -3.85
CA VAL A 7 -9.66 2.39 -4.17
C VAL A 7 -9.36 0.99 -3.62
N VAL A 8 -8.85 0.10 -4.46
CA VAL A 8 -8.38 -1.23 -4.05
C VAL A 8 -6.87 -1.19 -3.90
N LEU A 9 -6.37 -1.24 -2.67
CA LEU A 9 -4.95 -1.30 -2.40
C LEU A 9 -4.47 -2.75 -2.47
N CYS A 10 -3.53 -3.00 -3.38
CA CYS A 10 -3.03 -4.34 -3.68
C CYS A 10 -1.53 -4.44 -3.40
N ALA A 11 -1.10 -5.57 -2.84
CA ALA A 11 0.31 -5.93 -2.71
C ALA A 11 0.75 -6.79 -3.88
N ARG A 12 2.04 -6.72 -4.24
CA ARG A 12 2.66 -7.67 -5.16
C ARG A 12 2.90 -8.99 -4.45
N THR A 13 2.47 -10.08 -5.06
CA THR A 13 2.71 -11.44 -4.56
C THR A 13 4.10 -11.93 -4.93
N ARG A 14 4.73 -11.31 -5.95
CA ARG A 14 6.08 -11.60 -6.43
C ARG A 14 6.74 -10.32 -6.98
N LEU A 15 8.06 -10.28 -6.95
CA LEU A 15 8.88 -9.15 -7.42
C LEU A 15 9.84 -9.65 -8.51
N GLU A 16 9.31 -9.82 -9.72
CA GLU A 16 10.06 -10.30 -10.89
C GLU A 16 11.11 -9.28 -11.33
N ASP A 17 12.19 -9.77 -11.92
CA ASP A 17 13.30 -8.94 -12.41
C ASP A 17 12.84 -7.84 -13.38
N ALA A 18 11.86 -8.14 -14.23
CA ALA A 18 11.25 -7.16 -15.14
C ALA A 18 10.60 -5.99 -14.40
N TYR A 19 9.98 -6.24 -13.22
CA TYR A 19 9.44 -5.17 -12.39
C TYR A 19 10.55 -4.35 -11.73
N LEU A 20 11.59 -5.02 -11.21
CA LEU A 20 12.73 -4.34 -10.59
C LEU A 20 13.48 -3.46 -11.59
N THR A 21 13.64 -3.94 -12.83
CA THR A 21 14.24 -3.19 -13.92
C THR A 21 13.41 -1.94 -14.25
N ARG A 22 12.08 -2.07 -14.36
CA ARG A 22 11.19 -0.93 -14.61
C ARG A 22 11.28 0.15 -13.54
N VAL A 23 11.37 -0.24 -12.25
CA VAL A 23 11.58 0.72 -11.16
C VAL A 23 12.93 1.42 -11.30
N LEU A 24 13.98 0.66 -11.64
CA LEU A 24 15.32 1.19 -11.84
C LEU A 24 15.40 2.17 -13.03
N ASP A 25 14.70 1.86 -14.12
CA ASP A 25 14.61 2.73 -15.31
C ASP A 25 13.91 4.05 -14.97
N GLN A 26 12.84 4.00 -14.17
CA GLN A 26 12.15 5.19 -13.69
C GLN A 26 13.08 6.04 -12.81
N GLU A 27 13.79 5.44 -11.86
CA GLU A 27 14.77 6.14 -11.02
C GLU A 27 15.89 6.79 -11.86
N THR A 28 16.28 6.16 -12.95
CA THR A 28 17.27 6.72 -13.91
C THR A 28 16.68 7.92 -14.63
N GLN A 29 15.45 7.83 -15.14
CA GLN A 29 14.76 8.93 -15.82
C GLN A 29 14.54 10.13 -14.88
N ASP A 30 14.24 9.86 -13.63
CA ASP A 30 14.06 10.90 -12.59
C ASP A 30 15.40 11.53 -12.12
N GLY A 31 16.55 11.07 -12.68
CA GLY A 31 17.86 11.62 -12.35
C GLY A 31 18.39 11.23 -10.96
N ARG A 32 17.83 10.18 -10.34
CA ARG A 32 18.24 9.74 -9.00
C ARG A 32 19.60 9.03 -8.97
N LEU A 33 20.04 8.48 -10.10
CA LEU A 33 21.25 7.68 -10.22
C LEU A 33 22.31 8.44 -10.99
N ALA A 34 23.45 8.68 -10.35
CA ALA A 34 24.51 9.55 -10.86
C ALA A 34 25.21 9.01 -12.14
N ASN A 35 25.31 7.68 -12.24
CA ASN A 35 25.99 6.99 -13.35
C ASN A 35 25.61 5.51 -13.39
N GLU A 36 26.13 4.78 -14.39
CA GLU A 36 25.87 3.34 -14.57
C GLU A 36 26.35 2.47 -13.42
N GLU A 37 27.42 2.85 -12.73
CA GLU A 37 27.90 2.12 -11.54
C GLU A 37 26.88 2.22 -10.40
N ALA A 38 26.39 3.43 -10.11
CA ALA A 38 25.33 3.65 -9.13
C ALA A 38 24.06 2.89 -9.49
N ARG A 39 23.71 2.86 -10.78
CA ARG A 39 22.56 2.09 -11.31
C ARG A 39 22.73 0.59 -11.07
N ALA A 40 23.86 0.03 -11.44
CA ALA A 40 24.16 -1.39 -11.25
C ALA A 40 24.16 -1.77 -9.76
N ASN A 41 24.78 -0.96 -8.92
CA ASN A 41 24.81 -1.18 -7.48
C ASN A 41 23.41 -1.16 -6.86
N GLN A 42 22.59 -0.16 -7.20
CA GLN A 42 21.19 -0.07 -6.72
C GLN A 42 20.37 -1.31 -7.12
N HIS A 43 20.54 -1.77 -8.35
CA HIS A 43 19.85 -2.97 -8.84
C HIS A 43 20.27 -4.22 -8.06
N ASN A 44 21.56 -4.43 -7.87
CA ASN A 44 22.11 -5.58 -7.15
C ASN A 44 21.65 -5.61 -5.69
N VAL A 45 21.70 -4.47 -5.00
CA VAL A 45 21.22 -4.35 -3.62
C VAL A 45 19.73 -4.70 -3.54
N ARG A 46 18.91 -4.15 -4.43
CA ARG A 46 17.46 -4.44 -4.48
C ARG A 46 17.19 -5.91 -4.74
N LYS A 47 17.87 -6.53 -5.70
CA LYS A 47 17.76 -7.98 -5.97
C LYS A 47 18.14 -8.81 -4.75
N GLY A 48 19.20 -8.45 -4.04
CA GLY A 48 19.60 -9.14 -2.82
C GLY A 48 18.51 -9.13 -1.73
N TYR A 49 17.81 -8.01 -1.55
CA TYR A 49 16.67 -7.95 -0.63
C TYR A 49 15.49 -8.81 -1.10
N VAL A 50 15.16 -8.78 -2.39
CA VAL A 50 14.09 -9.62 -2.95
C VAL A 50 14.40 -11.10 -2.75
N GLN A 51 15.60 -11.55 -3.11
CA GLN A 51 16.04 -12.93 -2.94
C GLN A 51 15.97 -13.39 -1.47
N LYS A 52 16.33 -12.52 -0.53
CA LYS A 52 16.21 -12.81 0.90
C LYS A 52 14.75 -13.05 1.31
N HIS A 53 13.82 -12.23 0.82
CA HIS A 53 12.40 -12.40 1.10
C HIS A 53 11.79 -13.60 0.38
N GLU A 54 12.23 -13.91 -0.84
CA GLU A 54 11.84 -15.11 -1.56
C GLU A 54 12.27 -16.37 -0.82
N ALA A 55 13.54 -16.45 -0.41
CA ALA A 55 14.07 -17.56 0.35
C ALA A 55 13.35 -17.77 1.70
N ALA A 56 12.86 -16.70 2.30
CA ALA A 56 12.09 -16.73 3.55
C ALA A 56 10.58 -16.94 3.34
N GLY A 57 10.08 -17.02 2.11
CA GLY A 57 8.64 -17.08 1.81
C GLY A 57 7.86 -15.86 2.30
N SER A 58 8.51 -14.70 2.43
CA SER A 58 7.95 -13.51 3.08
C SER A 58 7.66 -12.33 2.15
N VAL A 59 7.69 -12.54 0.83
CA VAL A 59 7.51 -11.48 -0.17
C VAL A 59 6.18 -10.74 0.04
N LEU A 60 5.06 -11.47 0.11
CA LEU A 60 3.74 -10.84 0.28
C LEU A 60 3.66 -10.05 1.60
N ASN A 61 4.18 -10.60 2.69
CA ASN A 61 4.20 -9.89 3.97
C ASN A 61 5.03 -8.60 3.91
N TRP A 62 6.16 -8.63 3.21
CA TRP A 62 7.00 -7.46 3.02
C TRP A 62 6.33 -6.40 2.14
N THR A 63 5.76 -6.78 1.00
CA THR A 63 5.06 -5.85 0.10
C THR A 63 3.78 -5.31 0.72
N ALA A 64 3.06 -6.10 1.51
CA ALA A 64 1.89 -5.66 2.27
C ALA A 64 2.22 -4.49 3.22
N ARG A 65 3.35 -4.53 3.91
CA ARG A 65 3.78 -3.42 4.78
C ARG A 65 3.94 -2.10 4.02
N GLN A 66 4.39 -2.13 2.76
CA GLN A 66 4.49 -0.94 1.92
C GLN A 66 3.10 -0.40 1.55
N VAL A 67 2.13 -1.29 1.35
CA VAL A 67 0.74 -0.90 1.09
C VAL A 67 0.12 -0.20 2.29
N TYR A 68 0.38 -0.67 3.52
CA TYR A 68 -0.13 -0.01 4.74
C TYR A 68 0.52 1.36 5.00
N ILE A 69 1.78 1.55 4.60
CA ILE A 69 2.41 2.88 4.59
C ILE A 69 1.66 3.79 3.61
N ALA A 70 1.41 3.32 2.38
CA ALA A 70 0.67 4.08 1.37
C ALA A 70 -0.77 4.36 1.81
N LEU A 71 -1.44 3.42 2.50
CA LEU A 71 -2.75 3.61 3.11
C LEU A 71 -2.74 4.79 4.08
N GLY A 72 -1.76 4.86 4.97
CA GLY A 72 -1.63 5.97 5.93
C GLY A 72 -1.55 7.34 5.22
N PHE A 73 -0.74 7.43 4.17
CA PHE A 73 -0.63 8.65 3.35
C PHE A 73 -1.91 8.95 2.58
N LEU A 74 -2.61 7.95 2.05
CA LEU A 74 -3.89 8.13 1.37
C LEU A 74 -4.94 8.72 2.32
N LEU A 75 -5.06 8.17 3.53
CA LEU A 75 -6.03 8.64 4.53
C LEU A 75 -5.71 10.06 4.99
N LEU A 76 -4.43 10.38 5.19
CA LEU A 76 -3.99 11.73 5.54
C LEU A 76 -4.25 12.72 4.40
N GLY A 77 -3.90 12.35 3.17
CA GLY A 77 -4.12 13.19 1.99
C GLY A 77 -5.61 13.45 1.72
N ALA A 78 -6.47 12.43 1.88
CA ALA A 78 -7.91 12.60 1.78
C ALA A 78 -8.44 13.60 2.81
N ALA A 79 -8.01 13.48 4.07
CA ALA A 79 -8.40 14.38 5.14
C ALA A 79 -7.95 15.82 4.86
N GLU A 80 -6.75 16.04 4.34
CA GLU A 80 -6.19 17.35 4.02
C GLU A 80 -7.01 18.08 2.95
N ILE A 81 -7.56 17.36 1.98
CA ILE A 81 -8.41 17.95 0.93
C ILE A 81 -9.91 17.88 1.24
N GLY A 82 -10.29 17.50 2.47
CA GLY A 82 -11.68 17.47 2.92
C GLY A 82 -12.50 16.31 2.36
N VAL A 83 -11.87 15.20 1.94
CA VAL A 83 -12.53 13.99 1.50
C VAL A 83 -12.61 12.99 2.64
N ASP A 84 -13.80 12.49 2.92
CA ASP A 84 -13.97 11.41 3.91
C ASP A 84 -13.45 10.09 3.32
N ALA A 85 -12.72 9.33 4.13
CA ALA A 85 -12.12 8.07 3.74
C ALA A 85 -12.39 6.99 4.79
N CYS A 86 -12.77 5.79 4.32
CA CYS A 86 -13.03 4.64 5.19
C CYS A 86 -12.22 3.43 4.68
N PRO A 87 -11.16 3.02 5.39
CA PRO A 87 -10.45 1.79 5.08
C PRO A 87 -11.26 0.57 5.54
N ILE A 88 -11.28 -0.48 4.70
CA ILE A 88 -12.09 -1.68 4.90
C ILE A 88 -11.19 -2.90 4.66
N GLU A 89 -11.02 -3.73 5.67
CA GLU A 89 -10.36 -5.04 5.59
C GLU A 89 -11.35 -6.20 5.65
N GLY A 90 -12.58 -5.96 6.14
CA GLY A 90 -13.62 -6.96 6.30
C GLY A 90 -14.34 -7.28 4.99
N PHE A 91 -13.64 -7.77 3.98
CA PHE A 91 -14.20 -8.20 2.70
C PHE A 91 -13.63 -9.54 2.24
N ASP A 92 -14.25 -10.18 1.27
CA ASP A 92 -13.75 -11.39 0.63
C ASP A 92 -12.67 -11.04 -0.40
N CYS A 93 -11.40 -11.13 0.04
CA CYS A 93 -10.24 -10.85 -0.82
C CYS A 93 -10.23 -11.75 -2.07
N LYS A 94 -10.60 -13.04 -1.93
CA LYS A 94 -10.64 -13.97 -3.05
C LYS A 94 -11.66 -13.56 -4.11
N ALA A 95 -12.83 -13.13 -3.69
CA ALA A 95 -13.87 -12.66 -4.60
C ALA A 95 -13.40 -11.40 -5.35
N VAL A 96 -12.81 -10.44 -4.65
CA VAL A 96 -12.25 -9.22 -5.25
C VAL A 96 -11.10 -9.54 -6.20
N ASP A 97 -10.17 -10.41 -5.80
CA ASP A 97 -9.03 -10.81 -6.62
C ASP A 97 -9.48 -11.49 -7.93
N THR A 98 -10.51 -12.33 -7.85
CA THR A 98 -11.11 -13.01 -8.99
C THR A 98 -11.79 -12.01 -9.93
N GLU A 99 -12.65 -11.15 -9.40
CA GLU A 99 -13.42 -10.16 -10.18
C GLU A 99 -12.51 -9.19 -10.93
N LEU A 100 -11.39 -8.77 -10.31
CA LEU A 100 -10.44 -7.83 -10.89
C LEU A 100 -9.28 -8.50 -11.64
N GLY A 101 -9.22 -9.83 -11.65
CA GLY A 101 -8.16 -10.61 -12.29
C GLY A 101 -6.77 -10.29 -11.72
N LEU A 102 -6.66 -10.12 -10.40
CA LEU A 102 -5.43 -9.66 -9.75
C LEU A 102 -4.35 -10.74 -9.72
N GLU A 103 -4.69 -11.99 -9.58
CA GLU A 103 -3.75 -13.11 -9.55
C GLU A 103 -2.90 -13.16 -10.84
N ALA A 104 -3.53 -13.01 -12.00
CA ALA A 104 -2.83 -12.96 -13.29
C ALA A 104 -1.85 -11.77 -13.39
N LYS A 105 -2.08 -10.71 -12.63
CA LYS A 105 -1.23 -9.51 -12.55
C LYS A 105 -0.15 -9.63 -11.46
N GLY A 106 -0.09 -10.75 -10.73
CA GLY A 106 0.80 -10.94 -9.58
C GLY A 106 0.48 -10.02 -8.40
N LEU A 107 -0.81 -9.73 -8.20
CA LEU A 107 -1.33 -8.86 -7.15
C LEU A 107 -2.29 -9.61 -6.24
N ALA A 108 -2.41 -9.15 -5.01
CA ALA A 108 -3.44 -9.56 -4.05
C ALA A 108 -4.03 -8.31 -3.38
N SER A 109 -5.36 -8.23 -3.29
CA SER A 109 -6.04 -7.15 -2.58
C SER A 109 -5.82 -7.25 -1.07
N LEU A 110 -5.63 -6.10 -0.42
CA LEU A 110 -5.41 -6.04 1.03
C LEU A 110 -6.43 -5.15 1.74
N VAL A 111 -6.69 -3.97 1.19
CA VAL A 111 -7.58 -2.98 1.79
C VAL A 111 -8.39 -2.31 0.70
N LEU A 112 -9.68 -2.17 0.93
CA LEU A 112 -10.53 -1.27 0.16
C LEU A 112 -10.58 0.07 0.90
N VAL A 113 -10.53 1.17 0.16
CA VAL A 113 -10.74 2.50 0.74
C VAL A 113 -11.91 3.16 0.02
N ALA A 114 -13.00 3.33 0.73
CA ALA A 114 -14.13 4.10 0.24
C ALA A 114 -13.85 5.59 0.43
N LEU A 115 -13.97 6.36 -0.65
CA LEU A 115 -13.74 7.80 -0.67
C LEU A 115 -15.02 8.54 -1.05
N GLY A 116 -15.24 9.72 -0.47
CA GLY A 116 -16.40 10.54 -0.78
C GLY A 116 -16.75 11.51 0.33
N SER A 117 -18.04 11.82 0.45
CA SER A 117 -18.59 12.60 1.56
C SER A 117 -19.37 11.68 2.49
N LYS A 118 -19.22 11.86 3.79
CA LYS A 118 -19.99 11.10 4.78
C LYS A 118 -21.50 11.25 4.57
N SER A 119 -22.22 10.17 4.74
CA SER A 119 -23.66 10.18 4.69
C SER A 119 -24.28 10.90 5.89
N GLY A 120 -25.38 11.61 5.71
CA GLY A 120 -26.16 12.13 6.83
C GLY A 120 -26.73 11.04 7.75
N ALA A 121 -26.77 9.79 7.29
CA ALA A 121 -27.18 8.61 8.06
C ALA A 121 -26.01 7.88 8.71
N ASP A 122 -24.79 8.40 8.63
CA ASP A 122 -23.62 7.80 9.28
C ASP A 122 -23.70 8.03 10.80
N PHE A 123 -24.04 6.97 11.53
CA PHE A 123 -24.17 7.02 12.99
C PHE A 123 -22.83 7.29 13.71
N ASN A 124 -21.69 7.05 13.06
CA ASN A 124 -20.36 7.32 13.63
C ASN A 124 -19.90 8.77 13.41
N ALA A 125 -20.51 9.52 12.50
CA ALA A 125 -20.05 10.86 12.12
C ALA A 125 -20.04 11.86 13.27
N ALA A 126 -20.98 11.71 14.22
CA ALA A 126 -21.13 12.58 15.40
C ALA A 126 -20.36 12.07 16.63
N LEU A 127 -19.79 10.87 16.59
CA LEU A 127 -19.09 10.31 17.72
C LEU A 127 -17.67 10.89 17.84
N PRO A 128 -17.18 11.12 19.07
CA PRO A 128 -15.81 11.56 19.28
C PRO A 128 -14.81 10.49 18.83
N LYS A 129 -13.67 10.92 18.30
CA LYS A 129 -12.57 10.02 17.99
C LYS A 129 -11.96 9.47 19.25
N SER A 130 -11.84 8.13 19.34
CA SER A 130 -11.19 7.45 20.46
C SER A 130 -9.79 7.00 20.06
N ARG A 131 -8.82 7.28 20.92
CA ARG A 131 -7.41 6.85 20.78
C ARG A 131 -6.88 6.47 22.15
N LEU A 132 -5.99 5.50 22.17
CA LEU A 132 -5.21 5.24 23.41
C LEU A 132 -4.32 6.45 23.70
N PRO A 133 -4.02 6.70 24.99
CA PRO A 133 -3.06 7.73 25.38
C PRO A 133 -1.69 7.49 24.73
N GLU A 134 -0.99 8.57 24.38
CA GLU A 134 0.35 8.50 23.76
C GLU A 134 1.33 7.63 24.56
N SER A 135 1.31 7.76 25.89
CA SER A 135 2.15 6.98 26.82
C SER A 135 1.91 5.46 26.77
N VAL A 136 0.80 5.01 26.17
CA VAL A 136 0.51 3.58 25.97
C VAL A 136 1.05 3.07 24.62
N VAL A 137 1.10 3.93 23.61
CA VAL A 137 1.47 3.56 22.23
C VAL A 137 2.90 3.95 21.87
N ILE A 138 3.51 4.89 22.61
CA ILE A 138 4.89 5.37 22.39
C ILE A 138 5.69 5.14 23.65
N THR A 139 6.86 4.53 23.52
CA THR A 139 7.83 4.39 24.60
C THR A 139 9.06 5.23 24.27
N GLU A 140 9.38 6.21 25.11
CA GLU A 140 10.64 6.92 25.06
C GLU A 140 11.73 6.08 25.74
N LEU A 141 12.91 5.94 25.10
CA LEU A 141 14.05 5.16 25.57
C LEU A 141 15.20 6.07 25.99
#